data_167e2b6132a871720c113ee07b89357e
#
_entry.id   167e2b6132a871720c113ee07b89357e
#
_cell.length_a   1.000
_cell.length_b   1.000
_cell.length_c   1.000
_cell.angle_alpha   90.00
_cell.angle_beta   90.00
_cell.angle_gamma   90.00
#
_symmetry.space_group_name_H-M   'P 1'
#
loop_
_entity.id
_entity.type
_entity.pdbx_description
1 polymer ?
#
loop_
_entity_poly.entity_id
_entity_poly.type
_entity_poly.pdbx_seq_one_letter_code
_entity_poly.pdbx_strand_id
1 'polypeptide(L)'
;MKNIFDYATRELSQDAFLRWLLENYDDPELKDAADDLLQEFCGINVKDIKSINSTAQWCNIDISVWITLKDDSKAALFIEDKTYSEEHNQLDNYDNHIKWCQNEYDHIYKIFYKTDIVRDEEKTRIDHTKDANKWRVYSIKEIRPLFEKYISAGNLILRQYAEHVVNVYHATENTQIPEKDGTHIDYLKWISYFEKTVIPQLSEYQDKCKFFVTKAGQYPYVYMSIEKSGYDKIVPKLEIRSRDCLPVSEQHQQRNINIRFLCYGMPKVDVPRQQELIEKIKQSGWFATKGMVQNRNGKEKYFPKQIGYLDNATVKDEYAFIPKVKEYINYYLELMKDWE
;
A
#
# COMPACT_ATOMS: atom_id res chain seq x y z
N MET A 1 4.20 9.20 -24.75
CA MET A 1 3.52 7.87 -24.86
C MET A 1 3.02 7.52 -23.45
N LYS A 2 1.89 6.82 -23.32
CA LYS A 2 1.45 6.35 -21.99
C LYS A 2 2.33 5.18 -21.56
N ASN A 3 2.70 5.14 -20.27
CA ASN A 3 3.58 4.11 -19.72
C ASN A 3 2.83 2.78 -19.56
N ILE A 4 3.40 1.66 -20.04
CA ILE A 4 2.74 0.36 -19.97
C ILE A 4 2.57 -0.12 -18.52
N PHE A 5 3.49 0.23 -17.62
CA PHE A 5 3.43 -0.18 -16.21
C PHE A 5 2.34 0.54 -15.42
N ASP A 6 1.78 1.66 -15.93
CA ASP A 6 0.60 2.29 -15.36
C ASP A 6 -0.68 1.46 -15.59
N TYR A 7 -0.67 0.56 -16.60
CA TYR A 7 -1.76 -0.36 -16.90
C TYR A 7 -1.48 -1.78 -16.40
N ALA A 8 -0.22 -2.17 -16.37
CA ALA A 8 0.24 -3.49 -15.92
C ALA A 8 0.56 -3.44 -14.42
N THR A 9 -0.47 -3.18 -13.62
CA THR A 9 -0.35 -2.86 -12.18
C THR A 9 -0.31 -4.09 -11.26
N ARG A 10 -0.09 -5.27 -11.78
CA ARG A 10 -0.02 -6.51 -10.99
C ARG A 10 1.43 -6.95 -10.79
N GLU A 11 1.71 -7.60 -9.67
CA GLU A 11 3.01 -8.19 -9.32
C GLU A 11 3.59 -8.99 -10.50
N LEU A 12 2.81 -9.86 -11.15
CA LEU A 12 3.23 -10.62 -12.33
C LEU A 12 3.85 -9.80 -13.49
N SER A 13 3.50 -8.52 -13.63
CA SER A 13 4.07 -7.66 -14.67
C SER A 13 5.47 -7.18 -14.29
N GLN A 14 5.68 -6.93 -13.01
CA GLN A 14 6.99 -6.58 -12.45
C GLN A 14 7.92 -7.80 -12.45
N ASP A 15 7.41 -8.97 -12.05
CA ASP A 15 8.13 -10.24 -12.15
C ASP A 15 8.62 -10.49 -13.57
N ALA A 16 7.73 -10.32 -14.55
CA ALA A 16 8.08 -10.51 -15.96
C ALA A 16 9.18 -9.56 -16.43
N PHE A 17 9.14 -8.29 -15.99
CA PHE A 17 10.17 -7.30 -16.31
C PHE A 17 11.52 -7.67 -15.68
N LEU A 18 11.54 -7.98 -14.38
CA LEU A 18 12.78 -8.30 -13.66
C LEU A 18 13.45 -9.56 -14.25
N ARG A 19 12.65 -10.60 -14.54
CA ARG A 19 13.15 -11.80 -15.20
C ARG A 19 13.68 -11.52 -16.59
N TRP A 20 12.94 -10.78 -17.40
CA TRP A 20 13.36 -10.39 -18.75
C TRP A 20 14.65 -9.58 -18.73
N LEU A 21 14.80 -8.61 -17.81
CA LEU A 21 16.01 -7.83 -17.66
C LEU A 21 17.23 -8.72 -17.33
N LEU A 22 17.06 -9.63 -16.36
CA LEU A 22 18.14 -10.50 -15.89
C LEU A 22 18.53 -11.57 -16.94
N GLU A 23 17.57 -12.12 -17.68
CA GLU A 23 17.85 -13.12 -18.73
C GLU A 23 18.50 -12.50 -19.98
N ASN A 24 18.31 -11.18 -20.21
CA ASN A 24 18.94 -10.45 -21.30
C ASN A 24 20.15 -9.62 -20.84
N TYR A 25 20.87 -10.11 -19.84
CA TYR A 25 22.01 -9.44 -19.20
C TYR A 25 23.17 -9.11 -20.13
N ASP A 26 23.29 -9.76 -21.30
CA ASP A 26 24.31 -9.56 -22.32
C ASP A 26 23.85 -8.67 -23.48
N ASP A 27 22.57 -8.25 -23.50
CA ASP A 27 22.06 -7.29 -24.48
C ASP A 27 22.70 -5.92 -24.25
N PRO A 28 23.29 -5.28 -25.28
CA PRO A 28 23.98 -4.00 -25.15
C PRO A 28 23.12 -2.86 -24.57
N GLU A 29 21.80 -2.89 -24.78
CA GLU A 29 20.88 -1.86 -24.26
C GLU A 29 20.42 -2.12 -22.82
N LEU A 30 20.59 -3.34 -22.30
CA LEU A 30 20.10 -3.80 -21.00
C LEU A 30 21.21 -4.13 -20.02
N LYS A 31 22.42 -4.42 -20.55
CA LYS A 31 23.56 -4.91 -19.78
C LYS A 31 23.88 -4.08 -18.55
N ASP A 32 23.90 -2.76 -18.67
CA ASP A 32 24.24 -1.88 -17.56
C ASP A 32 23.19 -1.93 -16.46
N ALA A 33 21.90 -2.03 -16.82
CA ALA A 33 20.81 -2.15 -15.86
C ALA A 33 20.79 -3.53 -15.17
N ALA A 34 21.10 -4.58 -15.90
CA ALA A 34 21.24 -5.92 -15.35
C ALA A 34 22.46 -6.03 -14.41
N ASP A 35 23.60 -5.40 -14.79
CA ASP A 35 24.83 -5.36 -13.97
C ASP A 35 24.57 -4.62 -12.65
N ASP A 36 23.94 -3.46 -12.69
CA ASP A 36 23.59 -2.70 -11.49
C ASP A 36 22.70 -3.52 -10.53
N LEU A 37 21.68 -4.19 -11.08
CA LEU A 37 20.76 -4.99 -10.28
C LEU A 37 21.47 -6.21 -9.65
N LEU A 38 22.30 -6.90 -10.42
CA LEU A 38 23.05 -8.07 -9.95
C LEU A 38 24.15 -7.68 -8.96
N GLN A 39 24.83 -6.55 -9.19
CA GLN A 39 25.80 -6.01 -8.23
C GLN A 39 25.13 -5.67 -6.89
N GLU A 40 24.00 -5.00 -6.94
CA GLU A 40 23.27 -4.61 -5.72
C GLU A 40 22.71 -5.84 -5.00
N PHE A 41 22.12 -6.78 -5.73
CA PHE A 41 21.46 -7.95 -5.13
C PHE A 41 22.41 -9.06 -4.74
N CYS A 42 23.48 -9.26 -5.48
CA CYS A 42 24.35 -10.43 -5.34
C CYS A 42 25.85 -10.10 -5.22
N GLY A 43 26.25 -8.87 -5.54
CA GLY A 43 27.67 -8.55 -5.68
C GLY A 43 28.32 -9.21 -6.88
N ILE A 44 27.53 -9.62 -7.89
CA ILE A 44 27.99 -10.33 -9.09
C ILE A 44 28.05 -9.36 -10.27
N ASN A 45 29.20 -9.32 -10.98
CA ASN A 45 29.33 -8.60 -12.23
C ASN A 45 28.81 -9.41 -13.41
N VAL A 46 28.10 -8.76 -14.33
CA VAL A 46 27.65 -9.40 -15.59
C VAL A 46 28.80 -10.01 -16.37
N LYS A 47 29.98 -9.37 -16.37
CA LYS A 47 31.18 -9.89 -17.07
C LYS A 47 31.65 -11.27 -16.56
N ASP A 48 31.33 -11.64 -15.32
CA ASP A 48 31.73 -12.88 -14.69
C ASP A 48 30.69 -14.00 -14.89
N ILE A 49 29.56 -13.69 -15.51
CA ILE A 49 28.47 -14.61 -15.75
C ILE A 49 28.71 -15.45 -17.01
N LYS A 50 28.49 -16.74 -16.90
CA LYS A 50 28.47 -17.70 -18.00
C LYS A 50 27.05 -17.92 -18.53
N SER A 51 26.06 -18.00 -17.61
CA SER A 51 24.64 -18.11 -17.97
C SER A 51 23.73 -17.70 -16.84
N ILE A 52 22.57 -17.13 -17.20
CA ILE A 52 21.44 -16.89 -16.30
C ILE A 52 20.21 -17.57 -16.90
N ASN A 53 19.43 -18.20 -16.02
CA ASN A 53 18.08 -18.67 -16.31
C ASN A 53 17.17 -18.26 -15.15
N SER A 54 15.89 -18.02 -15.41
CA SER A 54 14.93 -17.74 -14.34
C SER A 54 13.69 -18.64 -14.42
N THR A 55 13.07 -18.83 -13.27
CA THR A 55 11.82 -19.58 -13.14
C THR A 55 10.83 -18.71 -12.35
N ALA A 56 9.61 -18.55 -12.88
CA ALA A 56 8.52 -17.92 -12.14
C ALA A 56 7.88 -18.94 -11.19
N GLN A 57 7.47 -18.48 -10.00
CA GLN A 57 6.67 -19.23 -9.05
C GLN A 57 7.28 -20.57 -8.63
N TRP A 58 8.64 -20.67 -8.58
CA TRP A 58 9.30 -21.85 -8.07
C TRP A 58 9.05 -21.99 -6.58
N CYS A 59 8.37 -23.05 -6.15
CA CYS A 59 7.95 -23.25 -4.77
C CYS A 59 7.15 -22.08 -4.20
N ASN A 60 6.38 -21.40 -5.03
CA ASN A 60 5.60 -20.16 -4.75
C ASN A 60 6.45 -18.91 -4.51
N ILE A 61 7.75 -18.95 -4.70
CA ILE A 61 8.60 -17.75 -4.73
C ILE A 61 8.42 -17.08 -6.09
N ASP A 62 8.16 -15.78 -6.12
CA ASP A 62 7.77 -15.08 -7.34
C ASP A 62 8.81 -15.20 -8.44
N ILE A 63 10.09 -14.98 -8.12
CA ILE A 63 11.20 -15.10 -9.09
C ILE A 63 12.34 -15.90 -8.46
N SER A 64 12.80 -16.92 -9.19
CA SER A 64 14.01 -17.67 -8.85
C SER A 64 14.98 -17.59 -10.02
N VAL A 65 16.19 -17.10 -9.78
CA VAL A 65 17.24 -16.89 -10.79
C VAL A 65 18.42 -17.81 -10.52
N TRP A 66 18.81 -18.56 -11.55
CA TRP A 66 19.87 -19.55 -11.51
C TRP A 66 21.06 -19.02 -12.31
N ILE A 67 22.18 -18.74 -11.61
CA ILE A 67 23.36 -18.09 -12.19
C ILE A 67 24.51 -19.10 -12.19
N THR A 68 25.16 -19.26 -13.32
CA THR A 68 26.44 -19.96 -13.43
C THR A 68 27.50 -18.94 -13.78
N LEU A 69 28.60 -18.90 -13.02
CA LEU A 69 29.72 -18.01 -13.25
C LEU A 69 30.77 -18.67 -14.18
N LYS A 70 31.70 -17.89 -14.70
CA LYS A 70 32.75 -18.37 -15.63
C LYS A 70 33.75 -19.31 -14.98
N ASP A 71 33.87 -19.27 -13.65
CA ASP A 71 34.67 -20.21 -12.85
C ASP A 71 33.91 -21.49 -12.50
N ASP A 72 32.71 -21.68 -13.10
CA ASP A 72 31.77 -22.75 -12.84
C ASP A 72 31.12 -22.76 -11.46
N SER A 73 31.37 -21.78 -10.60
CA SER A 73 30.61 -21.59 -9.38
C SER A 73 29.16 -21.19 -9.68
N LYS A 74 28.25 -21.50 -8.76
CA LYS A 74 26.81 -21.33 -8.95
C LYS A 74 26.22 -20.43 -7.88
N ALA A 75 25.33 -19.52 -8.29
CA ALA A 75 24.55 -18.70 -7.37
C ALA A 75 23.04 -18.84 -7.67
N ALA A 76 22.24 -18.78 -6.62
CA ALA A 76 20.79 -18.70 -6.70
C ALA A 76 20.31 -17.38 -6.09
N LEU A 77 19.45 -16.67 -6.80
CA LEU A 77 18.81 -15.45 -6.33
C LEU A 77 17.30 -15.67 -6.29
N PHE A 78 16.71 -15.48 -5.13
CA PHE A 78 15.28 -15.57 -4.87
C PHE A 78 14.72 -14.19 -4.59
N ILE A 79 13.68 -13.80 -5.33
CA ILE A 79 13.02 -12.51 -5.16
C ILE A 79 11.54 -12.76 -4.86
N GLU A 80 11.09 -12.28 -3.72
CA GLU A 80 9.68 -12.12 -3.42
C GLU A 80 9.27 -10.70 -3.80
N ASP A 81 8.35 -10.58 -4.76
CA ASP A 81 7.91 -9.31 -5.32
C ASP A 81 6.58 -8.86 -4.73
N LYS A 82 6.51 -7.61 -4.34
CA LYS A 82 5.30 -6.98 -3.86
C LYS A 82 5.12 -5.60 -4.50
N THR A 83 3.91 -5.38 -5.00
CA THR A 83 3.53 -4.05 -5.51
C THR A 83 2.67 -3.28 -4.52
N TYR A 84 1.71 -3.95 -3.85
CA TYR A 84 0.70 -3.30 -3.00
C TYR A 84 0.34 -4.08 -1.75
N SER A 85 0.69 -5.35 -1.71
CA SER A 85 0.41 -6.22 -0.59
C SER A 85 1.54 -6.15 0.45
N GLU A 86 1.20 -6.51 1.69
CA GLU A 86 2.21 -6.72 2.72
C GLU A 86 2.70 -8.16 2.71
N GLU A 87 3.85 -8.39 3.31
CA GLU A 87 4.31 -9.72 3.64
C GLU A 87 3.37 -10.40 4.67
N HIS A 88 2.96 -11.64 4.42
CA HIS A 88 1.97 -12.39 5.21
C HIS A 88 2.56 -13.66 5.85
N ASN A 89 3.79 -13.61 6.40
CA ASN A 89 4.51 -14.73 7.04
C ASN A 89 4.79 -15.91 6.09
N GLN A 90 4.98 -15.65 4.81
CA GLN A 90 5.26 -16.67 3.80
C GLN A 90 6.76 -16.97 3.64
N LEU A 91 7.63 -16.02 4.05
CA LEU A 91 9.07 -16.12 3.85
C LEU A 91 9.70 -17.29 4.61
N ASP A 92 9.22 -17.62 5.81
CA ASP A 92 9.68 -18.82 6.55
C ASP A 92 9.40 -20.14 5.78
N ASN A 93 8.29 -20.19 5.03
CA ASN A 93 7.99 -21.35 4.20
C ASN A 93 8.92 -21.43 2.98
N TYR A 94 9.23 -20.29 2.37
CA TYR A 94 10.19 -20.20 1.27
C TYR A 94 11.59 -20.61 1.71
N ASP A 95 12.03 -20.19 2.88
CA ASP A 95 13.32 -20.60 3.45
C ASP A 95 13.45 -22.11 3.57
N ASN A 96 12.38 -22.83 3.89
CA ASN A 96 12.39 -24.28 3.92
C ASN A 96 12.64 -24.91 2.53
N HIS A 97 12.11 -24.32 1.47
CA HIS A 97 12.35 -24.78 0.09
C HIS A 97 13.76 -24.37 -0.39
N ILE A 98 14.20 -23.16 -0.07
CA ILE A 98 15.52 -22.64 -0.45
C ILE A 98 16.66 -23.52 0.13
N LYS A 99 16.46 -24.09 1.32
CA LYS A 99 17.43 -25.03 1.92
C LYS A 99 17.78 -26.21 1.03
N TRP A 100 16.87 -26.64 0.14
CA TRP A 100 17.17 -27.73 -0.80
C TRP A 100 18.23 -27.33 -1.84
N CYS A 101 18.37 -26.04 -2.11
CA CYS A 101 19.35 -25.49 -3.04
C CYS A 101 20.78 -25.39 -2.44
N GLN A 102 20.92 -25.46 -1.11
CA GLN A 102 22.21 -25.23 -0.42
C GLN A 102 23.32 -26.22 -0.82
N ASN A 103 22.97 -27.40 -1.29
CA ASN A 103 23.95 -28.39 -1.75
C ASN A 103 24.33 -28.23 -3.24
N GLU A 104 23.60 -27.43 -4.00
CA GLU A 104 23.79 -27.28 -5.45
C GLU A 104 24.38 -25.91 -5.82
N TYR A 105 24.25 -24.91 -4.93
CA TYR A 105 24.64 -23.53 -5.16
C TYR A 105 25.61 -23.07 -4.08
N ASP A 106 26.72 -22.47 -4.51
CA ASP A 106 27.76 -21.95 -3.63
C ASP A 106 27.30 -20.69 -2.90
N HIS A 107 26.40 -19.93 -3.55
CA HIS A 107 25.86 -18.67 -3.01
C HIS A 107 24.34 -18.62 -3.15
N ILE A 108 23.67 -18.18 -2.09
CA ILE A 108 22.21 -18.00 -2.07
C ILE A 108 21.88 -16.59 -1.59
N TYR A 109 21.12 -15.87 -2.40
CA TYR A 109 20.66 -14.51 -2.13
C TYR A 109 19.14 -14.48 -2.05
N LYS A 110 18.61 -13.70 -1.10
CA LYS A 110 17.17 -13.56 -0.85
C LYS A 110 16.80 -12.09 -0.79
N ILE A 111 15.88 -11.67 -1.64
CA ILE A 111 15.46 -10.27 -1.80
C ILE A 111 13.95 -10.18 -1.63
N PHE A 112 13.53 -9.33 -0.72
CA PHE A 112 12.17 -8.84 -0.65
C PHE A 112 12.12 -7.51 -1.39
N TYR A 113 11.47 -7.51 -2.55
CA TYR A 113 11.43 -6.39 -3.49
C TYR A 113 10.03 -5.78 -3.49
N LYS A 114 9.90 -4.52 -3.10
CA LYS A 114 8.59 -3.86 -3.00
C LYS A 114 8.60 -2.48 -3.63
N THR A 115 7.86 -2.32 -4.73
CA THR A 115 7.65 -1.01 -5.37
C THR A 115 6.60 -0.17 -4.63
N ASP A 116 6.69 -0.14 -3.32
CA ASP A 116 5.90 0.64 -2.39
C ASP A 116 6.73 0.90 -1.12
N ILE A 117 6.14 1.55 -0.13
CA ILE A 117 6.74 1.72 1.19
C ILE A 117 6.69 0.39 1.95
N VAL A 118 7.82 -0.02 2.53
CA VAL A 118 7.88 -1.07 3.56
C VAL A 118 7.73 -0.40 4.91
N ARG A 119 6.68 -0.73 5.65
CA ARG A 119 6.41 -0.18 7.00
C ARG A 119 7.26 -0.88 8.06
N ASP A 120 7.45 -0.23 9.19
CA ASP A 120 8.31 -0.76 10.27
C ASP A 120 7.84 -2.14 10.78
N GLU A 121 6.52 -2.36 10.90
CA GLU A 121 5.97 -3.64 11.30
C GLU A 121 6.24 -4.73 10.25
N GLU A 122 6.13 -4.39 8.97
CA GLU A 122 6.43 -5.32 7.86
C GLU A 122 7.92 -5.65 7.84
N LYS A 123 8.79 -4.64 7.96
CA LYS A 123 10.23 -4.82 8.06
C LYS A 123 10.61 -5.69 9.25
N THR A 124 10.00 -5.43 10.41
CA THR A 124 10.20 -6.24 11.62
C THR A 124 9.84 -7.71 11.38
N ARG A 125 8.72 -8.00 10.69
CA ARG A 125 8.35 -9.39 10.34
C ARG A 125 9.40 -10.05 9.44
N ILE A 126 9.89 -9.34 8.43
CA ILE A 126 10.91 -9.85 7.51
C ILE A 126 12.23 -10.12 8.25
N ASP A 127 12.66 -9.20 9.10
CA ASP A 127 13.89 -9.32 9.89
C ASP A 127 13.84 -10.49 10.91
N HIS A 128 12.62 -10.89 11.35
CA HIS A 128 12.39 -11.98 12.28
C HIS A 128 12.20 -13.36 11.63
N THR A 129 12.38 -13.50 10.30
CA THR A 129 12.45 -14.82 9.66
C THR A 129 13.48 -15.70 10.35
N LYS A 130 13.23 -17.02 10.42
CA LYS A 130 14.03 -17.95 11.25
C LYS A 130 15.39 -18.29 10.65
N ASP A 131 15.53 -18.16 9.33
CA ASP A 131 16.78 -18.49 8.65
C ASP A 131 17.88 -17.49 9.01
N ALA A 132 19.13 -17.98 9.15
CA ALA A 132 20.30 -17.14 9.44
C ALA A 132 20.65 -16.26 8.23
N ASN A 133 20.47 -16.76 7.00
CA ASN A 133 20.57 -15.97 5.78
C ASN A 133 19.27 -15.16 5.58
N LYS A 134 19.28 -13.89 5.97
CA LYS A 134 18.11 -13.02 5.98
C LYS A 134 17.71 -12.55 4.61
N TRP A 135 16.42 -12.27 4.44
CA TRP A 135 15.89 -11.54 3.29
C TRP A 135 16.32 -10.09 3.35
N ARG A 136 16.97 -9.59 2.28
CA ARG A 136 17.29 -8.17 2.17
C ARG A 136 16.10 -7.43 1.59
N VAL A 137 15.74 -6.33 2.25
CA VAL A 137 14.56 -5.54 1.88
C VAL A 137 14.96 -4.42 0.95
N TYR A 138 14.27 -4.34 -0.19
CA TYR A 138 14.35 -3.24 -1.15
C TYR A 138 12.95 -2.64 -1.31
N SER A 139 12.73 -1.50 -0.67
CA SER A 139 11.53 -0.67 -0.87
C SER A 139 11.73 0.26 -2.06
N ILE A 140 10.69 1.00 -2.42
CA ILE A 140 10.77 2.00 -3.49
C ILE A 140 11.93 3.00 -3.28
N LYS A 141 12.36 3.26 -2.03
CA LYS A 141 13.48 4.16 -1.72
C LYS A 141 14.82 3.60 -2.18
N GLU A 142 15.05 2.30 -1.98
CA GLU A 142 16.25 1.58 -2.41
C GLU A 142 16.20 1.24 -3.90
N ILE A 143 14.99 0.98 -4.44
CA ILE A 143 14.78 0.63 -5.85
C ILE A 143 14.98 1.84 -6.78
N ARG A 144 14.49 3.01 -6.38
CA ARG A 144 14.58 4.22 -7.21
C ARG A 144 16.00 4.50 -7.73
N PRO A 145 17.04 4.59 -6.91
CA PRO A 145 18.39 4.91 -7.39
C PRO A 145 18.96 3.87 -8.37
N LEU A 146 18.48 2.64 -8.35
CA LEU A 146 18.88 1.61 -9.30
C LEU A 146 18.34 1.89 -10.70
N PHE A 147 17.14 2.45 -10.82
CA PHE A 147 16.45 2.63 -12.09
C PHE A 147 16.39 4.07 -12.59
N GLU A 148 16.47 5.10 -11.73
CA GLU A 148 16.28 6.51 -12.15
C GLU A 148 17.25 6.96 -13.25
N LYS A 149 18.46 6.40 -13.32
CA LYS A 149 19.43 6.71 -14.36
C LYS A 149 19.03 6.18 -15.76
N TYR A 150 18.05 5.29 -15.83
CA TYR A 150 17.55 4.68 -17.07
C TYR A 150 16.28 5.35 -17.62
N ILE A 151 15.84 6.49 -17.08
CA ILE A 151 14.69 7.25 -17.62
C ILE A 151 14.91 7.79 -19.04
N SER A 152 16.18 7.80 -19.52
CA SER A 152 16.57 8.16 -20.88
C SER A 152 17.14 6.99 -21.68
N ALA A 153 16.94 5.75 -21.22
CA ALA A 153 17.44 4.56 -21.93
C ALA A 153 16.87 4.44 -23.35
N GLY A 154 17.66 3.91 -24.26
CA GLY A 154 17.25 3.62 -25.64
C GLY A 154 16.17 2.56 -25.69
N ASN A 155 16.32 1.51 -24.87
CA ASN A 155 15.31 0.46 -24.75
C ASN A 155 14.03 1.02 -24.09
N LEU A 156 12.92 0.91 -24.83
CA LEU A 156 11.64 1.49 -24.43
C LEU A 156 11.07 0.85 -23.15
N ILE A 157 11.21 -0.46 -22.99
CA ILE A 157 10.64 -1.19 -21.83
C ILE A 157 11.40 -0.78 -20.56
N LEU A 158 12.73 -0.80 -20.59
CA LEU A 158 13.59 -0.36 -19.50
C LEU A 158 13.28 1.10 -19.10
N ARG A 159 13.19 1.99 -20.10
CA ARG A 159 12.86 3.39 -19.86
C ARG A 159 11.50 3.56 -19.19
N GLN A 160 10.47 2.86 -19.67
CA GLN A 160 9.13 2.95 -19.09
C GLN A 160 9.09 2.40 -17.66
N TYR A 161 9.82 1.32 -17.36
CA TYR A 161 9.93 0.81 -16.00
C TYR A 161 10.63 1.83 -15.08
N ALA A 162 11.73 2.42 -15.52
CA ALA A 162 12.45 3.45 -14.80
C ALA A 162 11.55 4.67 -14.49
N GLU A 163 10.83 5.17 -15.51
CA GLU A 163 9.85 6.25 -15.34
C GLU A 163 8.75 5.87 -14.33
N HIS A 164 8.25 4.63 -14.38
CA HIS A 164 7.26 4.13 -13.44
C HIS A 164 7.78 4.12 -12.00
N VAL A 165 8.97 3.57 -11.76
CA VAL A 165 9.63 3.56 -10.44
C VAL A 165 9.79 4.98 -9.88
N VAL A 166 10.26 5.93 -10.69
CA VAL A 166 10.42 7.34 -10.29
C VAL A 166 9.05 7.97 -9.94
N ASN A 167 8.02 7.70 -10.74
CA ASN A 167 6.66 8.20 -10.48
C ASN A 167 6.06 7.62 -9.19
N VAL A 168 6.28 6.32 -8.94
CA VAL A 168 5.86 5.67 -7.68
C VAL A 168 6.58 6.32 -6.50
N TYR A 169 7.91 6.51 -6.58
CA TYR A 169 8.64 7.19 -5.52
C TYR A 169 8.09 8.59 -5.23
N HIS A 170 7.89 9.42 -6.26
CA HIS A 170 7.32 10.75 -6.06
C HIS A 170 5.90 10.71 -5.48
N ALA A 171 5.10 9.70 -5.81
CA ALA A 171 3.79 9.54 -5.23
C ALA A 171 3.85 9.22 -3.72
N THR A 172 4.86 8.44 -3.29
CA THR A 172 5.07 8.16 -1.86
C THR A 172 5.62 9.36 -1.07
N GLU A 173 6.13 10.38 -1.75
CA GLU A 173 6.61 11.63 -1.13
C GLU A 173 5.59 12.78 -1.21
N ASN A 174 4.37 12.51 -1.72
CA ASN A 174 3.35 13.54 -1.90
C ASN A 174 2.81 14.07 -0.58
N THR A 175 2.84 15.39 -0.41
CA THR A 175 2.29 16.12 0.75
C THR A 175 1.09 17.00 0.40
N GLN A 176 0.73 17.10 -0.87
CA GLN A 176 -0.39 17.89 -1.34
C GLN A 176 -1.64 17.03 -1.50
N ILE A 177 -2.81 17.63 -1.28
CA ILE A 177 -4.09 16.93 -1.47
C ILE A 177 -4.24 16.51 -2.95
N PRO A 178 -4.39 15.21 -3.25
CA PRO A 178 -4.50 14.76 -4.63
C PRO A 178 -5.79 15.22 -5.31
N GLU A 179 -5.72 15.44 -6.62
CA GLU A 179 -6.86 15.86 -7.43
C GLU A 179 -7.63 14.68 -8.04
N LYS A 180 -7.04 13.49 -8.05
CA LYS A 180 -7.58 12.30 -8.70
C LYS A 180 -7.59 11.10 -7.76
N ASP A 181 -8.41 10.14 -8.10
CA ASP A 181 -8.51 8.82 -7.46
C ASP A 181 -8.85 7.79 -8.56
N GLY A 182 -8.16 6.66 -8.58
CA GLY A 182 -8.47 5.60 -9.54
C GLY A 182 -7.27 4.86 -10.11
N THR A 183 -6.09 5.44 -10.09
CA THR A 183 -4.84 4.75 -10.43
C THR A 183 -4.05 4.38 -9.19
N HIS A 184 -3.07 3.49 -9.35
CA HIS A 184 -2.18 3.15 -8.26
C HIS A 184 -1.39 4.37 -7.75
N ILE A 185 -0.86 5.15 -8.66
CA ILE A 185 -0.13 6.39 -8.36
C ILE A 185 -1.02 7.36 -7.55
N ASP A 186 -2.31 7.48 -7.91
CA ASP A 186 -3.24 8.31 -7.15
C ASP A 186 -3.42 7.79 -5.72
N TYR A 187 -3.53 6.46 -5.54
CA TYR A 187 -3.66 5.85 -4.20
C TYR A 187 -2.44 6.10 -3.34
N LEU A 188 -1.23 5.97 -3.90
CA LEU A 188 0.00 6.28 -3.16
C LEU A 188 0.06 7.74 -2.74
N LYS A 189 -0.34 8.67 -3.62
CA LYS A 189 -0.45 10.08 -3.28
C LYS A 189 -1.44 10.33 -2.14
N TRP A 190 -2.61 9.66 -2.13
CA TRP A 190 -3.57 9.77 -1.05
C TRP A 190 -3.09 9.18 0.26
N ILE A 191 -2.44 8.01 0.24
CA ILE A 191 -1.82 7.41 1.42
C ILE A 191 -0.78 8.38 2.00
N SER A 192 0.13 8.86 1.15
CA SER A 192 1.19 9.79 1.54
C SER A 192 0.63 11.10 2.10
N TYR A 193 -0.39 11.67 1.48
CA TYR A 193 -1.05 12.88 1.96
C TYR A 193 -1.67 12.67 3.35
N PHE A 194 -2.40 11.58 3.56
CA PHE A 194 -2.97 11.30 4.88
C PHE A 194 -1.88 11.08 5.93
N GLU A 195 -0.86 10.28 5.65
CA GLU A 195 0.18 9.94 6.61
C GLU A 195 1.15 11.10 6.89
N LYS A 196 1.55 11.85 5.87
CA LYS A 196 2.58 12.89 5.98
C LYS A 196 2.03 14.30 6.22
N THR A 197 0.76 14.53 5.90
CA THR A 197 0.18 15.87 6.02
C THR A 197 -0.99 15.90 7.00
N VAL A 198 -1.97 15.00 6.87
CA VAL A 198 -3.19 15.06 7.68
C VAL A 198 -2.94 14.60 9.10
N ILE A 199 -2.41 13.38 9.29
CA ILE A 199 -2.20 12.79 10.61
C ILE A 199 -1.27 13.64 11.50
N PRO A 200 -0.13 14.18 11.02
CA PRO A 200 0.71 15.05 11.84
C PRO A 200 0.00 16.30 12.35
N GLN A 201 -0.93 16.87 11.56
CA GLN A 201 -1.73 18.03 11.98
C GLN A 201 -2.87 17.68 12.95
N LEU A 202 -3.11 16.38 13.19
CA LEU A 202 -4.05 15.84 14.17
C LEU A 202 -3.33 15.35 15.45
N SER A 203 -2.08 15.73 15.67
CA SER A 203 -1.25 15.27 16.79
C SER A 203 -1.89 15.51 18.17
N GLU A 204 -2.70 16.55 18.33
CA GLU A 204 -3.45 16.85 19.55
C GLU A 204 -4.50 15.79 19.94
N TYR A 205 -4.81 14.88 19.01
CA TYR A 205 -5.76 13.77 19.23
C TYR A 205 -5.08 12.41 19.41
N GLN A 206 -3.75 12.29 19.31
CA GLN A 206 -3.05 10.99 19.34
C GLN A 206 -3.26 10.20 20.61
N ASP A 207 -3.41 10.88 21.76
CA ASP A 207 -3.74 10.23 23.03
C ASP A 207 -5.21 9.74 23.11
N LYS A 208 -6.09 10.30 22.28
CA LYS A 208 -7.54 10.05 22.27
C LYS A 208 -7.98 9.16 21.11
N CYS A 209 -7.23 9.16 20.02
CA CYS A 209 -7.58 8.48 18.78
C CYS A 209 -6.40 7.71 18.19
N LYS A 210 -6.71 6.58 17.57
CA LYS A 210 -5.79 5.87 16.64
C LYS A 210 -6.16 6.24 15.22
N PHE A 211 -5.15 6.39 14.37
CA PHE A 211 -5.30 6.72 12.97
C PHE A 211 -4.75 5.59 12.12
N PHE A 212 -5.53 5.15 11.13
CA PHE A 212 -5.14 4.09 10.20
C PHE A 212 -5.37 4.56 8.78
N VAL A 213 -4.39 4.41 7.92
CA VAL A 213 -4.51 4.67 6.48
C VAL A 213 -4.32 3.37 5.74
N THR A 214 -5.28 3.02 4.89
CA THR A 214 -5.21 1.80 4.10
C THR A 214 -5.99 1.93 2.80
N LYS A 215 -5.72 1.02 1.86
CA LYS A 215 -6.45 0.87 0.60
C LYS A 215 -7.60 -0.12 0.78
N ALA A 216 -8.76 0.19 0.25
CA ALA A 216 -9.89 -0.74 0.24
C ALA A 216 -9.63 -1.89 -0.74
N GLY A 217 -9.63 -3.14 -0.26
CA GLY A 217 -9.25 -4.31 -1.06
C GLY A 217 -10.10 -4.56 -2.32
N GLN A 218 -11.43 -4.37 -2.24
CA GLN A 218 -12.33 -4.59 -3.38
C GLN A 218 -12.79 -3.29 -4.09
N TYR A 219 -12.48 -2.13 -3.51
CA TYR A 219 -12.93 -0.85 -4.01
C TYR A 219 -11.72 0.05 -4.23
N PRO A 220 -11.63 0.71 -5.38
CA PRO A 220 -10.47 1.51 -5.73
C PRO A 220 -10.50 2.87 -5.01
N TYR A 221 -10.24 2.89 -3.70
CA TYR A 221 -10.05 4.11 -2.94
C TYR A 221 -9.19 3.87 -1.69
N VAL A 222 -8.53 4.92 -1.23
CA VAL A 222 -7.83 4.98 0.05
C VAL A 222 -8.77 5.53 1.10
N TYR A 223 -8.65 5.08 2.34
CA TYR A 223 -9.37 5.68 3.45
C TYR A 223 -8.49 5.85 4.69
N MET A 224 -8.73 6.91 5.42
CA MET A 224 -8.21 7.14 6.75
C MET A 224 -9.32 6.83 7.76
N SER A 225 -9.07 5.89 8.66
CA SER A 225 -9.94 5.58 9.79
C SER A 225 -9.43 6.28 11.04
N ILE A 226 -10.39 6.80 11.83
CA ILE A 226 -10.14 7.45 13.13
C ILE A 226 -10.95 6.70 14.17
N GLU A 227 -10.28 6.10 15.13
CA GLU A 227 -10.88 5.27 16.19
C GLU A 227 -10.51 5.79 17.57
N LYS A 228 -11.48 5.87 18.48
CA LYS A 228 -11.22 6.26 19.88
C LYS A 228 -10.25 5.27 20.52
N SER A 229 -9.21 5.77 21.19
CA SER A 229 -8.23 4.94 21.91
C SER A 229 -8.81 4.30 23.18
N GLY A 230 -8.19 3.21 23.62
CA GLY A 230 -8.55 2.56 24.90
C GLY A 230 -9.61 1.45 24.78
N TYR A 231 -9.98 1.04 23.57
CA TYR A 231 -10.95 -0.04 23.34
C TYR A 231 -10.29 -1.24 22.66
N ASP A 232 -10.46 -2.43 23.25
CA ASP A 232 -10.02 -3.72 22.69
C ASP A 232 -11.11 -4.37 21.83
N LYS A 233 -12.31 -3.80 21.81
CA LYS A 233 -13.46 -4.28 21.05
C LYS A 233 -13.72 -3.40 19.84
N ILE A 234 -14.55 -3.90 18.94
CA ILE A 234 -14.98 -3.17 17.74
C ILE A 234 -15.64 -1.85 18.15
N VAL A 235 -15.00 -0.75 17.80
CA VAL A 235 -15.45 0.60 18.12
C VAL A 235 -16.02 1.24 16.87
N PRO A 236 -17.13 2.00 16.98
CA PRO A 236 -17.54 2.88 15.91
C PRO A 236 -16.40 3.85 15.55
N LYS A 237 -16.22 4.09 14.24
CA LYS A 237 -15.12 4.89 13.73
C LYS A 237 -15.56 5.94 12.73
N LEU A 238 -14.79 7.02 12.62
CA LEU A 238 -14.86 7.91 11.49
C LEU A 238 -14.05 7.34 10.31
N GLU A 239 -14.52 7.55 9.11
CA GLU A 239 -13.81 7.17 7.89
C GLU A 239 -13.86 8.32 6.89
N ILE A 240 -12.69 8.71 6.40
CA ILE A 240 -12.51 9.69 5.33
C ILE A 240 -11.96 8.93 4.12
N ARG A 241 -12.66 8.99 2.99
CA ARG A 241 -12.28 8.29 1.76
C ARG A 241 -11.73 9.27 0.74
N SER A 242 -10.67 8.87 0.03
CA SER A 242 -10.06 9.66 -1.03
C SER A 242 -11.08 10.19 -2.05
N ARG A 243 -11.92 9.31 -2.56
CA ARG A 243 -12.95 9.66 -3.55
C ARG A 243 -14.03 10.62 -3.05
N ASP A 244 -14.24 10.71 -1.76
CA ASP A 244 -15.19 11.64 -1.14
C ASP A 244 -14.54 13.01 -0.89
N CYS A 245 -13.25 13.17 -1.28
CA CYS A 245 -12.46 14.40 -1.12
C CYS A 245 -12.01 15.00 -2.47
N LEU A 246 -12.50 14.48 -3.59
CA LEU A 246 -12.14 14.97 -4.92
C LEU A 246 -12.72 16.35 -5.21
N PRO A 247 -12.09 17.14 -6.10
CA PRO A 247 -12.66 18.39 -6.57
C PRO A 247 -14.05 18.19 -7.20
N VAL A 248 -14.97 19.11 -6.94
CA VAL A 248 -16.34 19.05 -7.51
C VAL A 248 -16.34 19.33 -9.02
N SER A 249 -15.39 20.12 -9.49
CA SER A 249 -15.14 20.36 -10.92
C SER A 249 -13.72 20.86 -11.14
N GLU A 250 -13.18 20.70 -12.35
CA GLU A 250 -11.86 21.21 -12.74
C GLU A 250 -11.72 22.73 -12.63
N GLN A 251 -12.84 23.46 -12.61
CA GLN A 251 -12.88 24.93 -12.57
C GLN A 251 -13.01 25.51 -11.16
N HIS A 252 -13.33 24.71 -10.16
CA HIS A 252 -13.56 25.16 -8.79
C HIS A 252 -12.66 24.42 -7.84
N GLN A 253 -11.90 25.15 -7.02
CA GLN A 253 -11.10 24.60 -5.90
C GLN A 253 -11.97 24.01 -4.77
N GLN A 254 -13.28 23.92 -4.98
CA GLN A 254 -14.20 23.36 -4.01
C GLN A 254 -14.12 21.85 -4.00
N ARG A 255 -13.96 21.28 -2.80
CA ARG A 255 -13.94 19.83 -2.55
C ARG A 255 -15.11 19.45 -1.65
N ASN A 256 -15.78 18.38 -1.99
CA ASN A 256 -16.72 17.76 -1.06
C ASN A 256 -15.93 16.87 -0.10
N ILE A 257 -16.15 17.03 1.20
CA ILE A 257 -15.63 16.11 2.22
C ILE A 257 -16.81 15.37 2.79
N ASN A 258 -16.86 14.07 2.54
CA ASN A 258 -17.85 13.20 3.13
C ASN A 258 -17.18 12.33 4.19
N ILE A 259 -17.34 12.69 5.45
CA ILE A 259 -16.87 11.90 6.58
C ILE A 259 -17.99 10.97 7.01
N ARG A 260 -17.67 9.69 7.13
CA ARG A 260 -18.62 8.63 7.46
C ARG A 260 -18.41 8.19 8.91
N PHE A 261 -19.52 8.02 9.62
CA PHE A 261 -19.54 7.37 10.91
C PHE A 261 -19.94 5.91 10.72
N LEU A 262 -19.04 4.98 11.06
CA LEU A 262 -19.17 3.56 10.71
C LEU A 262 -19.15 2.68 11.96
N CYS A 263 -20.01 1.65 11.97
CA CYS A 263 -19.96 0.54 12.91
C CYS A 263 -19.74 -0.76 12.15
N TYR A 264 -18.48 -1.16 11.97
CA TYR A 264 -18.15 -2.42 11.34
C TYR A 264 -18.16 -3.58 12.34
N GLY A 265 -18.74 -4.70 11.93
CA GLY A 265 -18.54 -5.98 12.60
C GLY A 265 -19.10 -6.09 14.01
N MET A 266 -20.01 -5.19 14.44
CA MET A 266 -20.63 -5.29 15.75
C MET A 266 -21.36 -6.65 15.88
N PRO A 267 -21.13 -7.40 16.97
CA PRO A 267 -21.86 -8.60 17.27
C PRO A 267 -23.37 -8.33 17.31
N LYS A 268 -24.19 -9.32 16.98
CA LYS A 268 -25.65 -9.18 17.05
C LYS A 268 -26.17 -8.77 18.45
N VAL A 269 -25.42 -9.10 19.48
CA VAL A 269 -25.73 -8.74 20.87
C VAL A 269 -25.61 -7.24 21.15
N ASP A 270 -24.89 -6.48 20.32
CA ASP A 270 -24.68 -5.03 20.51
C ASP A 270 -25.63 -4.15 19.69
N VAL A 271 -26.64 -4.77 19.08
CA VAL A 271 -27.69 -4.07 18.32
C VAL A 271 -28.38 -2.98 19.11
N PRO A 272 -28.79 -3.18 20.37
CA PRO A 272 -29.40 -2.12 21.20
C PRO A 272 -28.47 -0.92 21.39
N ARG A 273 -27.18 -1.18 21.59
CA ARG A 273 -26.15 -0.16 21.78
C ARG A 273 -25.92 0.67 20.51
N GLN A 274 -25.96 -0.01 19.35
CA GLN A 274 -25.88 0.71 18.06
C GLN A 274 -27.11 1.59 17.84
N GLN A 275 -28.31 1.16 18.23
CA GLN A 275 -29.53 1.97 18.15
C GLN A 275 -29.45 3.20 19.06
N GLU A 276 -28.95 3.02 20.28
CA GLU A 276 -28.73 4.13 21.21
C GLU A 276 -27.77 5.16 20.60
N LEU A 277 -26.68 4.73 19.98
CA LEU A 277 -25.74 5.62 19.30
C LEU A 277 -26.39 6.35 18.13
N ILE A 278 -27.22 5.69 17.33
CA ILE A 278 -28.00 6.31 16.25
C ILE A 278 -28.91 7.41 16.79
N GLU A 279 -29.61 7.17 17.90
CA GLU A 279 -30.46 8.19 18.51
C GLU A 279 -29.65 9.36 19.07
N LYS A 280 -28.49 9.12 19.70
CA LYS A 280 -27.56 10.20 20.10
C LYS A 280 -27.10 11.04 18.91
N ILE A 281 -26.76 10.40 17.79
CA ILE A 281 -26.39 11.08 16.53
C ILE A 281 -27.54 11.97 16.03
N LYS A 282 -28.77 11.47 16.01
CA LYS A 282 -29.96 12.24 15.61
C LYS A 282 -30.19 13.45 16.51
N GLN A 283 -30.08 13.24 17.82
CA GLN A 283 -30.32 14.29 18.81
C GLN A 283 -29.23 15.38 18.76
N SER A 284 -27.98 15.01 18.46
CA SER A 284 -26.87 15.97 18.39
C SER A 284 -26.96 16.92 17.19
N GLY A 285 -27.61 16.50 16.10
CA GLY A 285 -27.68 17.23 14.86
C GLY A 285 -26.36 17.35 14.08
N TRP A 286 -25.27 16.73 14.58
CA TRP A 286 -23.95 16.84 13.96
C TRP A 286 -23.79 15.99 12.68
N PHE A 287 -24.46 14.82 12.67
CA PHE A 287 -24.42 13.90 11.54
C PHE A 287 -25.85 13.58 11.07
N ALA A 288 -26.04 13.55 9.75
CA ALA A 288 -27.25 12.94 9.20
C ALA A 288 -27.21 11.42 9.42
N THR A 289 -28.32 10.85 9.88
CA THR A 289 -28.42 9.41 10.10
C THR A 289 -28.82 8.69 8.82
N LYS A 290 -28.20 7.54 8.54
CA LYS A 290 -28.72 6.62 7.55
C LYS A 290 -29.70 5.67 8.23
N GLY A 291 -30.96 5.66 7.78
CA GLY A 291 -31.95 4.68 8.22
C GLY A 291 -31.51 3.23 7.95
N MET A 292 -32.11 2.25 8.64
CA MET A 292 -31.85 0.83 8.39
C MET A 292 -32.00 0.49 6.92
N VAL A 293 -31.03 -0.21 6.35
CA VAL A 293 -31.10 -0.70 4.98
C VAL A 293 -31.86 -2.02 4.97
N GLN A 294 -33.05 -2.04 4.40
CA GLN A 294 -33.76 -3.26 4.12
C GLN A 294 -33.04 -4.07 3.03
N ASN A 295 -32.93 -5.39 3.20
CA ASN A 295 -32.43 -6.26 2.16
C ASN A 295 -33.49 -6.37 1.02
N ARG A 296 -33.06 -6.87 -0.15
CA ARG A 296 -33.94 -7.06 -1.35
C ARG A 296 -35.21 -7.88 -1.10
N ASN A 297 -35.34 -8.55 0.03
CA ASN A 297 -36.48 -9.43 0.39
C ASN A 297 -37.33 -8.84 1.52
N GLY A 298 -37.19 -7.56 1.85
CA GLY A 298 -38.01 -6.89 2.87
C GLY A 298 -37.77 -7.36 4.32
N LYS A 299 -36.79 -8.25 4.57
CA LYS A 299 -36.42 -8.68 5.92
C LYS A 299 -35.30 -7.80 6.43
N GLU A 300 -35.52 -7.17 7.57
CA GLU A 300 -34.48 -6.43 8.30
C GLU A 300 -33.37 -7.39 8.71
N LYS A 301 -32.26 -7.40 7.97
CA LYS A 301 -31.18 -8.35 8.22
C LYS A 301 -29.86 -7.74 8.65
N TYR A 302 -29.62 -6.45 8.39
CA TYR A 302 -28.34 -5.84 8.69
C TYR A 302 -28.51 -4.42 9.21
N PHE A 303 -27.92 -4.14 10.37
CA PHE A 303 -27.67 -2.77 10.78
C PHE A 303 -26.76 -2.10 9.75
N PRO A 304 -27.02 -0.85 9.39
CA PRO A 304 -26.18 -0.16 8.45
C PRO A 304 -24.75 -0.09 9.02
N LYS A 305 -23.77 -0.55 8.23
CA LYS A 305 -22.35 -0.34 8.58
C LYS A 305 -22.05 1.15 8.75
N GLN A 306 -22.74 1.99 7.99
CA GLN A 306 -22.68 3.44 8.09
C GLN A 306 -23.89 3.94 8.87
N ILE A 307 -23.67 4.47 10.07
CA ILE A 307 -24.72 4.95 10.98
C ILE A 307 -24.92 6.46 10.92
N GLY A 308 -23.94 7.20 10.46
CA GLY A 308 -24.03 8.63 10.24
C GLY A 308 -23.15 9.07 9.08
N TYR A 309 -23.42 10.21 8.51
CA TYR A 309 -22.61 10.89 7.52
C TYR A 309 -22.81 12.39 7.63
N LEU A 310 -21.81 13.11 7.19
CA LEU A 310 -21.93 14.54 7.02
C LEU A 310 -22.61 14.81 5.69
N ASP A 311 -23.56 15.68 5.74
CA ASP A 311 -24.19 16.21 4.56
C ASP A 311 -23.20 17.16 3.87
N ASN A 312 -22.67 16.75 2.71
CA ASN A 312 -21.90 17.52 1.75
C ASN A 312 -21.28 18.82 2.27
N ALA A 313 -20.39 18.73 3.27
CA ALA A 313 -19.62 19.88 3.66
C ALA A 313 -18.68 20.22 2.50
N THR A 314 -19.05 21.23 1.73
CA THR A 314 -18.18 21.77 0.69
C THR A 314 -17.09 22.59 1.35
N VAL A 315 -15.87 22.11 1.29
CA VAL A 315 -14.69 22.85 1.74
C VAL A 315 -14.20 23.66 0.55
N LYS A 316 -14.19 24.98 0.70
CA LYS A 316 -13.88 25.90 -0.38
C LYS A 316 -12.41 25.92 -0.78
N ASP A 317 -11.53 25.46 0.10
CA ASP A 317 -10.10 25.44 -0.14
C ASP A 317 -9.41 24.29 0.64
N GLU A 318 -8.18 24.02 0.27
CA GLU A 318 -7.34 23.01 0.92
C GLU A 318 -7.09 23.31 2.41
N TYR A 319 -7.04 24.58 2.80
CA TYR A 319 -6.79 25.02 4.17
C TYR A 319 -7.96 24.72 5.10
N ALA A 320 -9.17 24.64 4.58
CA ALA A 320 -10.37 24.32 5.35
C ALA A 320 -10.52 22.81 5.63
N PHE A 321 -9.74 21.92 4.96
CA PHE A 321 -9.84 20.48 5.13
C PHE A 321 -9.51 20.04 6.56
N ILE A 322 -8.32 20.37 7.05
CA ILE A 322 -7.85 19.97 8.39
C ILE A 322 -8.73 20.54 9.52
N PRO A 323 -9.08 21.84 9.54
CA PRO A 323 -10.03 22.38 10.52
C PRO A 323 -11.35 21.62 10.55
N LYS A 324 -11.86 21.22 9.36
CA LYS A 324 -13.11 20.47 9.27
C LYS A 324 -12.97 19.05 9.82
N VAL A 325 -11.87 18.38 9.54
CA VAL A 325 -11.56 17.06 10.13
C VAL A 325 -11.50 17.17 11.66
N LYS A 326 -10.84 18.18 12.21
CA LYS A 326 -10.75 18.43 13.66
C LYS A 326 -12.12 18.65 14.29
N GLU A 327 -12.97 19.45 13.66
CA GLU A 327 -14.36 19.67 14.11
C GLU A 327 -15.10 18.33 14.24
N TYR A 328 -14.95 17.44 13.27
CA TYR A 328 -15.63 16.14 13.27
C TYR A 328 -15.03 15.13 14.24
N ILE A 329 -13.74 15.17 14.50
CA ILE A 329 -13.12 14.39 15.58
C ILE A 329 -13.71 14.82 16.92
N ASN A 330 -13.89 16.11 17.15
CA ASN A 330 -14.51 16.62 18.40
C ASN A 330 -15.96 16.12 18.56
N TYR A 331 -16.77 16.18 17.48
CA TYR A 331 -18.14 15.62 17.51
C TYR A 331 -18.15 14.12 17.78
N TYR A 332 -17.23 13.39 17.14
CA TYR A 332 -17.05 11.96 17.35
C TYR A 332 -16.68 11.63 18.80
N LEU A 333 -15.71 12.32 19.37
CA LEU A 333 -15.27 12.11 20.74
C LEU A 333 -16.37 12.43 21.75
N GLU A 334 -17.17 13.46 21.51
CA GLU A 334 -18.32 13.78 22.36
C GLU A 334 -19.40 12.69 22.28
N LEU A 335 -19.75 12.21 21.07
CA LEU A 335 -20.68 11.10 20.89
C LEU A 335 -20.20 9.80 21.54
N MET A 336 -18.87 9.59 21.57
CA MET A 336 -18.23 8.40 22.12
C MET A 336 -17.83 8.54 23.59
N LYS A 337 -18.21 9.64 24.26
CA LYS A 337 -17.77 9.94 25.64
C LYS A 337 -18.17 8.85 26.63
N ASP A 338 -19.42 8.37 26.54
CA ASP A 338 -19.97 7.35 27.42
C ASP A 338 -19.95 5.94 26.79
N TRP A 339 -19.20 5.78 25.68
CA TRP A 339 -19.07 4.50 25.01
C TRP A 339 -17.92 3.71 25.66
N GLU A 340 -18.27 2.74 26.48
CA GLU A 340 -17.36 1.80 27.16
C GLU A 340 -17.32 0.43 26.46
#